data_d5e9c4ae6a561068d57e463fa332f5db
#
_entry.id   d5e9c4ae6a561068d57e463fa332f5db
#
_cell.length_a   1.000
_cell.length_b   1.000
_cell.length_c   1.000
_cell.angle_alpha   90.00
_cell.angle_beta   90.00
_cell.angle_gamma   90.00
#
_symmetry.space_group_name_H-M   'P 1'
#
loop_
_entity.id
_entity.type
_entity.pdbx_description
1 polymer ?
#
loop_
_entity_poly.entity_id
_entity_poly.type
_entity_poly.pdbx_seq_one_letter_code
_entity_poly.pdbx_strand_id
1 'polypeptide(L)'
;MASYDLGDVVALAVEVRDSAGALADATAVALTVTLPDATTATPVVAHPSTGRYTASYTPAAAGRYTVRWVATGTNASAYTDAFTVLDPAELGLVGLADVKAHLNMTGTTSDEELRATLLAATAAAEDYLGRPLRRIGYTQTFYGPCGNGRGLVLDRTDIAAVTEVTADSTVLASSAYDADLNAGVLWAGSWDYPVTVEYTTAPVESPALRQAVLELTRHLWVTQRGSMPMMPRGVDGMDAFNPAMGYSLPRRVTELLAPYRMPA
;
A
#
# COMPACT_ATOMS: atom_id res chain seq x y z
N MET A 1 10.01 -2.30 4.04
CA MET A 1 8.95 -2.67 4.99
C MET A 1 8.31 -3.93 4.44
N ALA A 2 8.19 -4.99 5.23
CA ALA A 2 7.55 -6.22 4.78
C ALA A 2 6.05 -6.00 4.55
N SER A 3 5.49 -6.59 3.50
CA SER A 3 4.05 -6.59 3.21
C SER A 3 3.52 -8.02 3.20
N TYR A 4 2.34 -8.19 3.75
CA TYR A 4 1.65 -9.46 3.89
C TYR A 4 0.24 -9.35 3.34
N ASP A 5 -0.35 -10.44 2.92
CA ASP A 5 -1.76 -10.47 2.56
C ASP A 5 -2.63 -10.69 3.82
N LEU A 6 -3.86 -10.19 3.78
CA LEU A 6 -4.79 -10.41 4.89
C LEU A 6 -5.08 -11.90 5.06
N GLY A 7 -4.82 -12.43 6.27
CA GLY A 7 -4.90 -13.85 6.60
C GLY A 7 -3.54 -14.56 6.70
N ASP A 8 -2.46 -13.93 6.27
CA ASP A 8 -1.11 -14.48 6.43
C ASP A 8 -0.71 -14.55 7.92
N VAL A 9 0.10 -15.54 8.25
CA VAL A 9 0.75 -15.62 9.55
C VAL A 9 2.08 -14.88 9.49
N VAL A 10 2.15 -13.73 10.16
CA VAL A 10 3.36 -12.92 10.26
C VAL A 10 4.29 -13.51 11.30
N ALA A 11 5.46 -13.95 10.88
CA ALA A 11 6.51 -14.41 11.77
C ALA A 11 7.34 -13.21 12.29
N LEU A 12 7.28 -12.96 13.59
CA LEU A 12 7.99 -11.87 14.26
C LEU A 12 9.17 -12.43 15.04
N ALA A 13 10.33 -11.80 14.95
CA ALA A 13 11.53 -12.22 15.66
C ALA A 13 12.36 -11.03 16.13
N VAL A 14 13.08 -11.22 17.26
CA VAL A 14 14.07 -10.26 17.76
C VAL A 14 15.26 -11.00 18.36
N GLU A 15 16.44 -10.40 18.22
CA GLU A 15 17.66 -10.85 18.89
C GLU A 15 18.02 -9.89 20.02
N VAL A 16 18.30 -10.45 21.20
CA VAL A 16 18.85 -9.74 22.36
C VAL A 16 20.34 -10.05 22.46
N ARG A 17 21.14 -9.03 22.68
CA ARG A 17 22.61 -9.14 22.75
C ARG A 17 23.12 -8.50 24.02
N ASP A 18 24.25 -9.00 24.52
CA ASP A 18 25.00 -8.41 25.64
C ASP A 18 25.84 -7.18 25.16
N SER A 19 26.52 -6.56 26.10
CA SER A 19 27.40 -5.41 25.83
C SER A 19 28.61 -5.73 24.93
N ALA A 20 28.93 -7.00 24.74
CA ALA A 20 29.98 -7.46 23.83
C ALA A 20 29.45 -7.80 22.43
N GLY A 21 28.11 -7.71 22.22
CA GLY A 21 27.45 -8.01 20.97
C GLY A 21 27.11 -9.49 20.75
N ALA A 22 27.40 -10.36 21.73
CA ALA A 22 27.02 -11.76 21.65
C ALA A 22 25.54 -11.95 22.00
N LEU A 23 24.91 -12.98 21.44
CA LEU A 23 23.53 -13.33 21.78
C LEU A 23 23.43 -13.72 23.27
N ALA A 24 22.51 -13.08 23.99
CA ALA A 24 22.36 -13.27 25.43
C ALA A 24 20.89 -13.11 25.85
N ASP A 25 20.47 -13.84 26.87
CA ASP A 25 19.11 -13.83 27.36
C ASP A 25 18.80 -12.57 28.18
N ALA A 26 17.60 -12.04 28.04
CA ALA A 26 17.03 -11.05 28.94
C ALA A 26 16.24 -11.73 30.07
N THR A 27 16.00 -10.99 31.15
CA THR A 27 15.18 -11.51 32.26
C THR A 27 13.72 -11.72 31.83
N ALA A 28 13.18 -10.80 31.01
CA ALA A 28 11.87 -10.93 30.41
C ALA A 28 11.83 -10.19 29.07
N VAL A 29 11.04 -10.71 28.12
CA VAL A 29 10.81 -10.09 26.82
C VAL A 29 9.30 -9.99 26.57
N ALA A 30 8.84 -8.79 26.29
CA ALA A 30 7.44 -8.50 25.94
C ALA A 30 7.34 -8.03 24.48
N LEU A 31 6.27 -8.44 23.82
CA LEU A 31 5.91 -8.02 22.47
C LEU A 31 4.58 -7.28 22.51
N THR A 32 4.53 -6.10 21.93
CA THR A 32 3.29 -5.36 21.69
C THR A 32 3.15 -5.11 20.19
N VAL A 33 2.00 -5.46 19.62
CA VAL A 33 1.63 -5.14 18.24
C VAL A 33 0.54 -4.09 18.29
N THR A 34 0.79 -2.91 17.71
CA THR A 34 -0.21 -1.85 17.56
C THR A 34 -0.90 -2.02 16.21
N LEU A 35 -2.21 -2.10 16.21
CA LEU A 35 -3.07 -2.31 15.05
C LEU A 35 -3.33 -0.99 14.29
N PRO A 36 -3.90 -1.04 13.09
CA PRO A 36 -4.26 0.16 12.32
C PRO A 36 -5.25 1.10 13.02
N ASP A 37 -6.12 0.57 13.87
CA ASP A 37 -7.09 1.32 14.71
C ASP A 37 -6.50 1.89 16.02
N ALA A 38 -5.17 1.80 16.17
CA ALA A 38 -4.41 2.18 17.36
C ALA A 38 -4.67 1.30 18.61
N THR A 39 -5.46 0.25 18.52
CA THR A 39 -5.53 -0.76 19.58
C THR A 39 -4.27 -1.62 19.64
N THR A 40 -4.08 -2.39 20.71
CA THR A 40 -2.88 -3.20 20.90
C THR A 40 -3.20 -4.66 21.14
N ALA A 41 -2.35 -5.55 20.59
CA ALA A 41 -2.33 -6.97 20.86
C ALA A 41 -0.98 -7.35 21.49
N THR A 42 -0.97 -8.39 22.34
CA THR A 42 0.23 -8.92 22.98
C THR A 42 0.38 -10.41 22.64
N PRO A 43 0.94 -10.75 21.46
CA PRO A 43 1.17 -12.15 21.09
C PRO A 43 2.08 -12.87 22.07
N VAL A 44 1.90 -14.19 22.18
CA VAL A 44 2.74 -15.04 23.04
C VAL A 44 4.16 -15.10 22.46
N VAL A 45 5.14 -14.79 23.30
CA VAL A 45 6.56 -14.82 22.94
C VAL A 45 7.13 -16.22 23.24
N ALA A 46 7.76 -16.84 22.25
CA ALA A 46 8.54 -18.05 22.38
C ALA A 46 10.03 -17.72 22.45
N HIS A 47 10.79 -18.54 23.19
CA HIS A 47 12.24 -18.42 23.35
C HIS A 47 12.92 -19.69 22.80
N PRO A 48 13.19 -19.78 21.50
CA PRO A 48 13.71 -20.99 20.86
C PRO A 48 15.19 -21.26 21.17
N SER A 49 15.98 -20.25 21.44
CA SER A 49 17.40 -20.36 21.75
C SER A 49 17.93 -19.10 22.42
N THR A 50 19.13 -19.15 23.00
CA THR A 50 19.79 -18.03 23.68
C THR A 50 19.72 -16.73 22.84
N GLY A 51 19.19 -15.68 23.45
CA GLY A 51 19.07 -14.34 22.87
C GLY A 51 18.10 -14.24 21.70
N ARG A 52 17.33 -15.29 21.35
CA ARG A 52 16.37 -15.27 20.24
C ARG A 52 14.95 -15.45 20.73
N TYR A 53 14.09 -14.53 20.39
CA TYR A 53 12.69 -14.52 20.75
C TYR A 53 11.83 -14.41 19.49
N THR A 54 10.75 -15.18 19.44
CA THR A 54 9.85 -15.25 18.27
C THR A 54 8.40 -15.19 18.70
N ALA A 55 7.55 -14.74 17.80
CA ALA A 55 6.11 -14.81 17.96
C ALA A 55 5.45 -14.95 16.59
N SER A 56 4.24 -15.49 16.55
CA SER A 56 3.40 -15.52 15.36
C SER A 56 2.17 -14.65 15.59
N TYR A 57 1.82 -13.87 14.59
CA TYR A 57 0.65 -12.98 14.64
C TYR A 57 -0.14 -13.07 13.33
N THR A 58 -1.46 -13.27 13.40
CA THR A 58 -2.34 -13.28 12.24
C THR A 58 -3.20 -12.00 12.28
N PRO A 59 -2.95 -11.05 11.39
CA PRO A 59 -3.73 -9.81 11.30
C PRO A 59 -5.19 -10.09 10.90
N ALA A 60 -6.13 -9.40 11.55
CA ALA A 60 -7.55 -9.49 11.23
C ALA A 60 -8.05 -8.35 10.33
N ALA A 61 -7.24 -7.30 10.12
CA ALA A 61 -7.57 -6.15 9.30
C ALA A 61 -6.38 -5.75 8.42
N ALA A 62 -6.65 -5.16 7.26
CA ALA A 62 -5.64 -4.53 6.44
C ALA A 62 -5.15 -3.22 7.08
N GLY A 63 -3.92 -2.81 6.73
CA GLY A 63 -3.34 -1.56 7.20
C GLY A 63 -1.94 -1.73 7.76
N ARG A 64 -1.45 -0.68 8.42
CA ARG A 64 -0.11 -0.63 8.99
C ARG A 64 -0.11 -1.09 10.43
N TYR A 65 0.77 -2.02 10.74
CA TYR A 65 1.04 -2.54 12.08
C TYR A 65 2.40 -2.07 12.57
N THR A 66 2.50 -1.73 13.87
CA THR A 66 3.78 -1.43 14.53
C THR A 66 4.07 -2.52 15.55
N VAL A 67 5.28 -3.06 15.50
CA VAL A 67 5.76 -4.13 16.36
C VAL A 67 6.78 -3.55 17.33
N ARG A 68 6.58 -3.70 18.62
CA ARG A 68 7.53 -3.24 19.64
C ARG A 68 7.90 -4.38 20.58
N TRP A 69 9.18 -4.72 20.54
CA TRP A 69 9.81 -5.64 21.48
C TRP A 69 10.48 -4.87 22.61
N VAL A 70 10.32 -5.34 23.83
CA VAL A 70 10.96 -4.75 25.01
C VAL A 70 11.54 -5.89 25.84
N ALA A 71 12.86 -5.94 25.93
CA ALA A 71 13.62 -6.79 26.83
C ALA A 71 13.95 -6.05 28.10
N THR A 72 13.74 -6.65 29.27
CA THR A 72 13.95 -6.04 30.58
C THR A 72 14.89 -6.86 31.46
N GLY A 73 15.45 -6.24 32.51
CA GLY A 73 16.41 -6.85 33.41
C GLY A 73 17.82 -6.92 32.80
N THR A 74 18.48 -8.08 32.89
CA THR A 74 19.80 -8.30 32.26
C THR A 74 19.66 -8.21 30.74
N ASN A 75 20.58 -7.52 30.07
CA ASN A 75 20.59 -7.28 28.63
C ASN A 75 19.32 -6.53 28.15
N ALA A 76 18.86 -5.55 28.90
CA ALA A 76 17.71 -4.74 28.57
C ALA A 76 17.88 -4.03 27.23
N SER A 77 16.91 -4.14 26.35
CA SER A 77 16.91 -3.53 25.02
C SER A 77 15.49 -3.31 24.50
N ALA A 78 15.34 -2.47 23.47
CA ALA A 78 14.07 -2.31 22.81
C ALA A 78 14.28 -2.24 21.29
N TYR A 79 13.36 -2.87 20.56
CA TYR A 79 13.36 -2.86 19.11
C TYR A 79 11.95 -2.54 18.59
N THR A 80 11.86 -1.67 17.62
CA THR A 80 10.58 -1.30 17.00
C THR A 80 10.70 -1.49 15.49
N ASP A 81 9.70 -2.15 14.93
CA ASP A 81 9.58 -2.38 13.49
C ASP A 81 8.12 -2.16 13.05
N ALA A 82 7.87 -2.23 11.76
CA ALA A 82 6.53 -2.12 11.21
C ALA A 82 6.37 -3.00 9.97
N PHE A 83 5.15 -3.50 9.76
CA PHE A 83 4.75 -4.19 8.54
C PHE A 83 3.38 -3.70 8.07
N THR A 84 3.06 -3.96 6.80
CA THR A 84 1.78 -3.60 6.20
C THR A 84 1.03 -4.85 5.77
N VAL A 85 -0.26 -4.88 6.04
CA VAL A 85 -1.18 -5.92 5.57
C VAL A 85 -2.03 -5.34 4.45
N LEU A 86 -1.99 -5.97 3.29
CA LEU A 86 -2.69 -5.54 2.09
C LEU A 86 -4.15 -6.02 2.13
N ASP A 87 -5.05 -5.15 1.70
CA ASP A 87 -6.45 -5.52 1.51
C ASP A 87 -6.60 -6.27 0.16
N PRO A 88 -7.17 -7.47 0.14
CA PRO A 88 -7.47 -8.19 -1.10
C PRO A 88 -8.38 -7.40 -2.06
N ALA A 89 -9.22 -6.50 -1.53
CA ALA A 89 -10.08 -5.64 -2.33
C ALA A 89 -9.32 -4.52 -3.07
N GLU A 90 -8.12 -4.17 -2.61
CA GLU A 90 -7.24 -3.16 -3.22
C GLU A 90 -6.28 -3.74 -4.26
N LEU A 91 -6.66 -4.85 -4.90
CA LEU A 91 -5.85 -5.44 -5.97
C LEU A 91 -5.63 -4.42 -7.09
N GLY A 92 -4.37 -4.25 -7.46
CA GLY A 92 -3.97 -3.37 -8.55
C GLY A 92 -4.35 -3.91 -9.93
N LEU A 93 -4.14 -3.06 -10.94
CA LEU A 93 -4.37 -3.36 -12.35
C LEU A 93 -3.52 -4.54 -12.88
N VAL A 94 -2.39 -4.83 -12.23
CA VAL A 94 -1.40 -5.84 -12.61
C VAL A 94 -1.13 -6.75 -11.42
N GLY A 95 -1.17 -8.07 -11.66
CA GLY A 95 -0.82 -9.07 -10.66
C GLY A 95 0.68 -9.40 -10.64
N LEU A 96 1.15 -10.01 -9.55
CA LEU A 96 2.54 -10.46 -9.42
C LEU A 96 2.94 -11.46 -10.52
N ALA A 97 2.02 -12.33 -10.93
CA ALA A 97 2.25 -13.30 -12.00
C ALA A 97 2.52 -12.61 -13.36
N ASP A 98 1.79 -11.53 -13.66
CA ASP A 98 2.00 -10.74 -14.89
C ASP A 98 3.38 -10.07 -14.88
N VAL A 99 3.78 -9.51 -13.71
CA VAL A 99 5.11 -8.90 -13.55
C VAL A 99 6.21 -9.95 -13.73
N LYS A 100 6.07 -11.12 -13.09
CA LYS A 100 7.05 -12.23 -13.26
C LYS A 100 7.16 -12.67 -14.71
N ALA A 101 6.04 -12.81 -15.41
CA ALA A 101 6.02 -13.14 -16.83
C ALA A 101 6.72 -12.05 -17.67
N HIS A 102 6.45 -10.77 -17.39
CA HIS A 102 7.07 -9.63 -18.06
C HIS A 102 8.59 -9.54 -17.85
N LEU A 103 9.06 -9.94 -16.66
CA LEU A 103 10.48 -9.98 -16.28
C LEU A 103 11.18 -11.31 -16.63
N ASN A 104 10.46 -12.30 -17.17
CA ASN A 104 10.93 -13.66 -17.40
C ASN A 104 11.45 -14.34 -16.12
N MET A 105 10.77 -14.15 -15.01
CA MET A 105 11.11 -14.72 -13.70
C MET A 105 10.18 -15.90 -13.35
N THR A 106 10.77 -17.00 -12.85
CA THR A 106 10.01 -18.21 -12.48
C THR A 106 10.15 -18.59 -10.99
N GLY A 107 11.18 -18.10 -10.30
CA GLY A 107 11.40 -18.37 -8.87
C GLY A 107 10.48 -17.54 -7.95
N THR A 108 10.39 -17.92 -6.68
CA THR A 108 9.58 -17.24 -5.65
C THR A 108 10.42 -16.46 -4.63
N THR A 109 11.74 -16.60 -4.65
CA THR A 109 12.66 -16.01 -3.67
C THR A 109 12.57 -14.49 -3.57
N SER A 110 12.17 -13.82 -4.65
CA SER A 110 12.09 -12.35 -4.74
C SER A 110 10.64 -11.84 -4.80
N ASP A 111 9.65 -12.67 -4.52
CA ASP A 111 8.24 -12.31 -4.71
C ASP A 111 7.83 -11.11 -3.83
N GLU A 112 8.26 -11.08 -2.57
CA GLU A 112 7.96 -9.96 -1.66
C GLU A 112 8.60 -8.64 -2.12
N GLU A 113 9.86 -8.68 -2.53
CA GLU A 113 10.56 -7.50 -3.03
C GLU A 113 9.94 -7.00 -4.35
N LEU A 114 9.55 -7.94 -5.23
CA LEU A 114 8.89 -7.63 -6.48
C LEU A 114 7.48 -7.05 -6.27
N ARG A 115 6.74 -7.58 -5.27
CA ARG A 115 5.44 -7.05 -4.85
C ARG A 115 5.56 -5.60 -4.34
N ALA A 116 6.55 -5.34 -3.48
CA ALA A 116 6.82 -3.98 -2.99
C ALA A 116 7.16 -3.01 -4.14
N THR A 117 7.95 -3.48 -5.12
CA THR A 117 8.30 -2.69 -6.32
C THR A 117 7.08 -2.42 -7.20
N LEU A 118 6.19 -3.41 -7.38
CA LEU A 118 4.93 -3.26 -8.11
C LEU A 118 4.00 -2.23 -7.45
N LEU A 119 3.87 -2.28 -6.12
CA LEU A 119 3.07 -1.30 -5.37
C LEU A 119 3.64 0.11 -5.51
N ALA A 120 4.96 0.28 -5.42
CA ALA A 120 5.62 1.57 -5.63
C ALA A 120 5.43 2.09 -7.07
N ALA A 121 5.53 1.22 -8.07
CA ALA A 121 5.28 1.56 -9.48
C ALA A 121 3.82 1.98 -9.69
N THR A 122 2.87 1.24 -9.11
CA THR A 122 1.45 1.56 -9.21
C THR A 122 1.16 2.92 -8.57
N ALA A 123 1.67 3.18 -7.35
CA ALA A 123 1.51 4.46 -6.68
C ALA A 123 2.07 5.63 -7.49
N ALA A 124 3.28 5.48 -8.06
CA ALA A 124 3.87 6.51 -8.91
C ALA A 124 3.07 6.77 -10.20
N ALA A 125 2.45 5.74 -10.77
CA ALA A 125 1.56 5.89 -11.92
C ALA A 125 0.25 6.59 -11.51
N GLU A 126 -0.34 6.26 -10.36
CA GLU A 126 -1.52 6.92 -9.79
C GLU A 126 -1.27 8.41 -9.53
N ASP A 127 -0.12 8.76 -8.95
CA ASP A 127 0.29 10.15 -8.71
C ASP A 127 0.41 10.94 -10.02
N TYR A 128 1.00 10.34 -11.06
CA TYR A 128 1.11 10.98 -12.38
C TYR A 128 -0.26 11.19 -13.05
N LEU A 129 -1.16 10.22 -12.90
CA LEU A 129 -2.51 10.26 -13.49
C LEU A 129 -3.46 11.20 -12.73
N GLY A 130 -3.22 11.45 -11.43
CA GLY A 130 -4.14 12.14 -10.53
C GLY A 130 -5.38 11.33 -10.18
N ARG A 131 -5.36 10.00 -10.45
CA ARG A 131 -6.47 9.07 -10.18
C ARG A 131 -5.98 7.68 -9.79
N PRO A 132 -6.74 6.93 -8.97
CA PRO A 132 -6.38 5.57 -8.61
C PRO A 132 -6.49 4.59 -9.79
N LEU A 133 -5.57 3.65 -9.88
CA LEU A 133 -5.59 2.50 -10.80
C LEU A 133 -6.12 1.22 -10.15
N ARG A 134 -6.31 1.23 -8.84
CA ARG A 134 -6.82 0.12 -8.03
C ARG A 134 -8.13 0.53 -7.37
N ARG A 135 -8.88 -0.46 -6.93
CA ARG A 135 -10.06 -0.20 -6.11
C ARG A 135 -9.60 0.30 -4.73
N ILE A 136 -10.00 1.49 -4.37
CA ILE A 136 -9.68 2.10 -3.07
C ILE A 136 -10.98 2.52 -2.41
N GLY A 137 -11.12 2.19 -1.11
CA GLY A 137 -12.20 2.69 -0.26
C GLY A 137 -11.91 4.11 0.22
N TYR A 138 -12.92 4.95 0.20
CA TYR A 138 -12.89 6.33 0.70
C TYR A 138 -14.02 6.57 1.67
N THR A 139 -13.74 7.37 2.68
CA THR A 139 -14.75 7.91 3.61
C THR A 139 -14.68 9.42 3.56
N GLN A 140 -15.79 10.07 3.24
CA GLN A 140 -15.87 11.54 3.15
C GLN A 140 -17.03 12.05 3.98
N THR A 141 -16.76 13.06 4.83
CA THR A 141 -17.78 13.63 5.71
C THR A 141 -18.08 15.07 5.31
N PHE A 142 -19.36 15.39 5.16
CA PHE A 142 -19.91 16.70 4.87
C PHE A 142 -20.54 17.26 6.14
N TYR A 143 -20.15 18.46 6.54
CA TYR A 143 -20.65 19.13 7.77
C TYR A 143 -21.72 20.17 7.51
N GLY A 144 -22.11 20.36 6.26
CA GLY A 144 -23.10 21.34 5.87
C GLY A 144 -23.43 21.28 4.39
N PRO A 145 -24.46 22.03 3.94
CA PRO A 145 -24.93 21.99 2.57
C PRO A 145 -23.87 22.48 1.58
N CYS A 146 -23.67 21.75 0.50
CA CYS A 146 -22.88 22.16 -0.65
C CYS A 146 -23.80 22.74 -1.73
N GLY A 147 -23.45 23.91 -2.27
CA GLY A 147 -24.21 24.53 -3.36
C GLY A 147 -25.69 24.79 -3.01
N ASN A 148 -26.62 24.15 -3.74
CA ASN A 148 -28.06 24.29 -3.52
C ASN A 148 -28.62 23.40 -2.37
N GLY A 149 -27.76 22.73 -1.64
CA GLY A 149 -28.11 21.91 -0.47
C GLY A 149 -28.71 20.52 -0.78
N ARG A 150 -28.83 20.16 -2.06
CA ARG A 150 -29.41 18.85 -2.46
C ARG A 150 -28.39 17.85 -2.97
N GLY A 151 -27.25 18.32 -3.49
CA GLY A 151 -26.20 17.46 -4.02
C GLY A 151 -24.98 17.43 -3.10
N LEU A 152 -24.41 16.25 -2.88
CA LEU A 152 -23.11 16.03 -2.29
C LEU A 152 -22.15 15.67 -3.42
N VAL A 153 -21.07 16.43 -3.57
CA VAL A 153 -20.05 16.16 -4.58
C VAL A 153 -18.88 15.47 -3.88
N LEU A 154 -18.62 14.25 -4.29
CA LEU A 154 -17.50 13.45 -3.76
C LEU A 154 -16.18 13.93 -4.38
N ASP A 155 -15.09 13.77 -3.64
CA ASP A 155 -13.74 14.15 -4.07
C ASP A 155 -13.23 13.31 -5.24
N ARG A 156 -13.89 12.19 -5.52
CA ARG A 156 -13.53 11.25 -6.58
C ARG A 156 -14.69 11.06 -7.54
N THR A 157 -14.33 10.83 -8.80
CA THR A 157 -15.23 10.41 -9.88
C THR A 157 -14.97 8.93 -10.20
N ASP A 158 -15.73 8.34 -11.11
CA ASP A 158 -15.61 6.93 -11.50
C ASP A 158 -15.75 5.99 -10.29
N ILE A 159 -16.82 6.15 -9.54
CA ILE A 159 -17.12 5.38 -8.34
C ILE A 159 -17.66 4.01 -8.74
N ALA A 160 -17.11 2.95 -8.15
CA ALA A 160 -17.59 1.58 -8.36
C ALA A 160 -18.88 1.33 -7.60
N ALA A 161 -18.93 1.76 -6.35
CA ALA A 161 -20.09 1.60 -5.48
C ALA A 161 -20.04 2.60 -4.32
N VAL A 162 -21.23 3.04 -3.89
CA VAL A 162 -21.42 3.66 -2.57
C VAL A 162 -21.75 2.52 -1.61
N THR A 163 -20.93 2.37 -0.58
CA THR A 163 -21.03 1.26 0.39
C THR A 163 -22.02 1.60 1.48
N GLU A 164 -21.90 2.81 2.03
CA GLU A 164 -22.78 3.29 3.10
C GLU A 164 -22.92 4.82 3.03
N VAL A 165 -24.10 5.30 3.39
CA VAL A 165 -24.36 6.73 3.61
C VAL A 165 -24.98 6.88 4.99
N THR A 166 -24.33 7.62 5.86
CA THR A 166 -24.81 7.90 7.22
C THR A 166 -25.12 9.39 7.35
N ALA A 167 -26.34 9.74 7.71
CA ALA A 167 -26.78 11.11 7.97
C ALA A 167 -27.20 11.26 9.42
N ASP A 168 -26.62 12.22 10.13
CA ASP A 168 -26.82 12.45 11.58
C ASP A 168 -26.84 11.14 12.40
N SER A 169 -25.78 10.32 12.20
CA SER A 169 -25.61 9.01 12.85
C SER A 169 -26.64 7.91 12.44
N THR A 170 -27.46 8.16 11.42
CA THR A 170 -28.43 7.20 10.92
C THR A 170 -28.01 6.70 9.52
N VAL A 171 -27.88 5.38 9.36
CA VAL A 171 -27.57 4.77 8.06
C VAL A 171 -28.79 4.89 7.16
N LEU A 172 -28.61 5.48 5.99
CA LEU A 172 -29.66 5.66 4.99
C LEU A 172 -29.78 4.42 4.10
N ALA A 173 -31.01 4.03 3.81
CA ALA A 173 -31.28 3.03 2.77
C ALA A 173 -30.89 3.60 1.38
N SER A 174 -30.42 2.75 0.47
CA SER A 174 -30.06 3.15 -0.90
C SER A 174 -31.20 3.76 -1.72
N SER A 175 -32.44 3.57 -1.29
CA SER A 175 -33.64 4.19 -1.88
C SER A 175 -33.89 5.64 -1.40
N ALA A 176 -33.16 6.11 -0.39
CA ALA A 176 -33.32 7.46 0.18
C ALA A 176 -32.55 8.54 -0.59
N TYR A 177 -31.66 8.14 -1.50
CA TYR A 177 -30.82 9.03 -2.30
C TYR A 177 -30.61 8.46 -3.71
N ASP A 178 -30.33 9.33 -4.65
CA ASP A 178 -29.87 8.99 -6.00
C ASP A 178 -28.38 9.24 -6.12
N ALA A 179 -27.67 8.46 -6.94
CA ALA A 179 -26.23 8.60 -7.15
C ALA A 179 -25.86 8.53 -8.64
N ASP A 180 -25.09 9.52 -9.10
CA ASP A 180 -24.34 9.42 -10.34
C ASP A 180 -22.90 8.98 -10.00
N LEU A 181 -22.65 7.71 -10.17
CA LEU A 181 -21.36 7.11 -9.83
C LEU A 181 -20.22 7.59 -10.75
N ASN A 182 -20.55 7.99 -11.99
CA ASN A 182 -19.54 8.51 -12.92
C ASN A 182 -19.13 9.94 -12.56
N ALA A 183 -20.11 10.77 -12.20
CA ALA A 183 -19.85 12.15 -11.82
C ALA A 183 -19.40 12.27 -10.34
N GLY A 184 -19.59 11.23 -9.52
CA GLY A 184 -19.31 11.29 -8.10
C GLY A 184 -20.25 12.21 -7.34
N VAL A 185 -21.55 12.19 -7.67
CA VAL A 185 -22.54 13.08 -7.05
C VAL A 185 -23.70 12.26 -6.49
N LEU A 186 -24.08 12.56 -5.25
CA LEU A 186 -25.26 12.01 -4.61
C LEU A 186 -26.32 13.08 -4.42
N TRP A 187 -27.60 12.75 -4.59
CA TRP A 187 -28.73 13.66 -4.37
C TRP A 187 -29.75 13.04 -3.43
N ALA A 188 -30.32 13.86 -2.57
CA ALA A 188 -31.50 13.54 -1.77
C ALA A 188 -32.46 14.72 -1.72
N GLY A 189 -33.68 14.48 -1.26
CA GLY A 189 -34.65 15.55 -1.01
C GLY A 189 -34.16 16.55 0.04
N SER A 190 -33.51 16.07 1.08
CA SER A 190 -32.80 16.82 2.13
C SER A 190 -31.70 15.94 2.71
N TRP A 191 -30.74 16.57 3.37
CA TRP A 191 -29.66 15.91 4.09
C TRP A 191 -29.64 16.36 5.55
N ASP A 192 -29.61 15.42 6.48
CA ASP A 192 -29.40 15.70 7.90
C ASP A 192 -27.90 15.58 8.19
N TYR A 193 -27.25 16.71 8.45
CA TYR A 193 -25.80 16.79 8.63
C TYR A 193 -25.36 16.47 10.07
N PRO A 194 -24.17 15.89 10.30
CA PRO A 194 -23.16 15.57 9.29
C PRO A 194 -23.54 14.35 8.43
N VAL A 195 -23.15 14.37 7.16
CA VAL A 195 -23.34 13.23 6.25
C VAL A 195 -22.00 12.61 5.98
N THR A 196 -21.83 11.34 6.30
CA THR A 196 -20.64 10.54 5.96
C THR A 196 -21.00 9.56 4.85
N VAL A 197 -20.19 9.57 3.79
CA VAL A 197 -20.33 8.68 2.64
C VAL A 197 -19.10 7.79 2.55
N GLU A 198 -19.35 6.48 2.58
CA GLU A 198 -18.35 5.47 2.30
C GLU A 198 -18.53 4.94 0.89
N TYR A 199 -17.48 4.98 0.08
CA TYR A 199 -17.55 4.59 -1.31
C TYR A 199 -16.23 3.99 -1.81
N THR A 200 -16.28 3.23 -2.89
CA THR A 200 -15.10 2.65 -3.55
C THR A 200 -14.99 3.15 -4.98
N THR A 201 -13.76 3.39 -5.45
CA THR A 201 -13.50 3.75 -6.84
C THR A 201 -13.45 2.53 -7.74
N ALA A 202 -13.80 2.70 -9.01
CA ALA A 202 -13.61 1.68 -10.04
C ALA A 202 -12.17 1.72 -10.56
N PRO A 203 -11.49 0.58 -10.70
CA PRO A 203 -10.21 0.54 -11.40
C PRO A 203 -10.43 0.87 -12.89
N VAL A 204 -9.54 1.69 -13.45
CA VAL A 204 -9.56 1.97 -14.90
C VAL A 204 -8.80 0.87 -15.61
N GLU A 205 -9.51 -0.02 -16.27
CA GLU A 205 -8.90 -1.11 -17.04
C GLU A 205 -8.55 -0.66 -18.45
N SER A 206 -7.27 -0.68 -18.77
CA SER A 206 -6.76 -0.41 -20.12
C SER A 206 -5.48 -1.20 -20.35
N PRO A 207 -5.31 -1.82 -21.52
CA PRO A 207 -4.05 -2.49 -21.87
C PRO A 207 -2.84 -1.54 -21.82
N ALA A 208 -3.02 -0.26 -22.17
CA ALA A 208 -1.96 0.73 -22.12
C ALA A 208 -1.52 1.04 -20.68
N LEU A 209 -2.48 1.18 -19.76
CA LEU A 209 -2.21 1.38 -18.34
C LEU A 209 -1.51 0.15 -17.72
N ARG A 210 -1.98 -1.06 -18.04
CA ARG A 210 -1.31 -2.30 -17.61
C ARG A 210 0.14 -2.34 -18.09
N GLN A 211 0.38 -2.03 -19.36
CA GLN A 211 1.72 -1.99 -19.94
C GLN A 211 2.59 -0.92 -19.27
N ALA A 212 2.03 0.25 -18.97
CA ALA A 212 2.75 1.32 -18.29
C ALA A 212 3.23 0.89 -16.88
N VAL A 213 2.36 0.25 -16.10
CA VAL A 213 2.71 -0.26 -14.76
C VAL A 213 3.77 -1.37 -14.86
N LEU A 214 3.67 -2.29 -15.83
CA LEU A 214 4.67 -3.34 -16.05
C LEU A 214 6.05 -2.76 -16.41
N GLU A 215 6.10 -1.80 -17.33
CA GLU A 215 7.33 -1.13 -17.75
C GLU A 215 7.96 -0.32 -16.60
N LEU A 216 7.13 0.35 -15.80
CA LEU A 216 7.60 1.11 -14.64
C LEU A 216 8.13 0.17 -13.56
N THR A 217 7.43 -0.93 -13.29
CA THR A 217 7.89 -1.96 -12.34
C THR A 217 9.24 -2.53 -12.78
N ARG A 218 9.39 -2.86 -14.08
CA ARG A 218 10.66 -3.32 -14.64
C ARG A 218 11.76 -2.27 -14.47
N HIS A 219 11.46 -1.01 -14.73
CA HIS A 219 12.44 0.07 -14.59
C HIS A 219 12.95 0.19 -13.14
N LEU A 220 12.03 0.24 -12.17
CA LEU A 220 12.38 0.32 -10.75
C LEU A 220 13.17 -0.91 -10.30
N TRP A 221 12.73 -2.11 -10.71
CA TRP A 221 13.38 -3.37 -10.38
C TRP A 221 14.83 -3.44 -10.85
N VAL A 222 15.08 -3.07 -12.12
CA VAL A 222 16.43 -3.09 -12.71
C VAL A 222 17.31 -2.01 -12.08
N THR A 223 16.76 -0.83 -11.83
CA THR A 223 17.50 0.29 -11.22
C THR A 223 17.93 -0.01 -9.79
N GLN A 224 17.04 -0.59 -8.99
CA GLN A 224 17.32 -0.94 -7.60
C GLN A 224 18.43 -2.00 -7.46
N ARG A 225 18.48 -2.98 -8.37
CA ARG A 225 19.45 -4.08 -8.31
C ARG A 225 20.80 -3.77 -8.95
N GLY A 226 21.00 -2.59 -9.51
CA GLY A 226 22.24 -2.20 -10.14
C GLY A 226 22.66 -3.06 -11.34
N SER A 227 21.76 -3.90 -11.83
CA SER A 227 21.97 -4.71 -13.02
C SER A 227 21.79 -3.88 -14.28
N MET A 228 22.74 -2.97 -14.51
CA MET A 228 22.92 -2.48 -15.87
C MET A 228 23.49 -3.62 -16.73
N PRO A 229 22.93 -3.91 -17.92
CA PRO A 229 23.74 -4.53 -18.94
C PRO A 229 24.92 -3.60 -19.14
N MET A 230 26.14 -4.11 -18.90
CA MET A 230 27.37 -3.39 -19.24
C MET A 230 27.22 -2.90 -20.69
N MET A 231 27.00 -1.58 -20.85
CA MET A 231 27.29 -1.00 -22.15
C MET A 231 28.75 -1.30 -22.46
N PRO A 232 29.07 -1.70 -23.71
CA PRO A 232 30.45 -1.87 -24.10
C PRO A 232 31.19 -0.61 -23.72
N ARG A 233 32.22 -0.74 -22.90
CA ARG A 233 33.09 0.33 -22.45
C ARG A 233 33.61 1.04 -23.70
N GLY A 234 32.99 2.16 -24.06
CA GLY A 234 33.52 3.06 -25.06
C GLY A 234 34.90 3.54 -24.61
N VAL A 235 35.80 3.73 -25.56
CA VAL A 235 37.25 3.93 -25.40
C VAL A 235 37.62 5.22 -24.62
N ASP A 236 36.68 6.04 -24.20
CA ASP A 236 36.91 7.25 -23.46
C ASP A 236 36.25 7.15 -22.08
N GLY A 237 37.10 6.97 -21.06
CA GLY A 237 36.78 6.76 -19.63
C GLY A 237 35.96 7.86 -18.94
N MET A 238 34.93 8.37 -19.57
CA MET A 238 33.87 9.14 -18.93
C MET A 238 32.79 8.16 -18.49
N ASP A 239 32.60 8.06 -17.16
CA ASP A 239 31.37 7.52 -16.57
C ASP A 239 30.21 8.33 -17.15
N ALA A 240 29.63 7.84 -18.24
CA ALA A 240 28.45 8.44 -18.81
C ALA A 240 27.32 8.25 -17.79
N PHE A 241 27.12 9.24 -16.93
CA PHE A 241 25.90 9.40 -16.17
C PHE A 241 24.76 9.34 -17.18
N ASN A 242 24.02 8.22 -17.16
CA ASN A 242 22.86 8.07 -18.03
C ASN A 242 21.68 8.83 -17.39
N PRO A 243 21.33 10.04 -17.86
CA PRO A 243 20.23 10.83 -17.29
C PRO A 243 18.87 10.13 -17.42
N ALA A 244 18.76 9.07 -18.22
CA ALA A 244 17.56 8.23 -18.28
C ALA A 244 17.33 7.40 -17.00
N MET A 245 18.29 7.34 -16.09
CA MET A 245 18.19 6.68 -14.80
C MET A 245 17.93 7.66 -13.64
N GLY A 246 17.54 8.90 -13.94
CA GLY A 246 17.10 9.86 -12.94
C GLY A 246 15.76 9.46 -12.30
N TYR A 247 15.36 10.23 -11.30
CA TYR A 247 14.08 10.10 -10.57
C TYR A 247 12.82 10.39 -11.42
N SER A 248 12.95 10.62 -12.72
CA SER A 248 11.84 10.87 -13.63
C SER A 248 11.25 9.56 -14.15
N LEU A 249 9.93 9.55 -14.35
CA LEU A 249 9.26 8.45 -15.02
C LEU A 249 9.85 8.26 -16.44
N PRO A 250 10.09 7.00 -16.88
CA PRO A 250 10.56 6.75 -18.24
C PRO A 250 9.62 7.36 -19.28
N ARG A 251 10.15 7.95 -20.32
CA ARG A 251 9.36 8.62 -21.38
C ARG A 251 8.28 7.72 -21.96
N ARG A 252 8.60 6.45 -22.21
CA ARG A 252 7.62 5.47 -22.71
C ARG A 252 6.44 5.27 -21.74
N VAL A 253 6.71 5.26 -20.43
CA VAL A 253 5.66 5.16 -19.40
C VAL A 253 4.78 6.40 -19.42
N THR A 254 5.38 7.60 -19.46
CA THR A 254 4.62 8.87 -19.52
C THR A 254 3.77 8.96 -20.79
N GLU A 255 4.25 8.51 -21.94
CA GLU A 255 3.48 8.47 -23.20
C GLU A 255 2.28 7.52 -23.11
N LEU A 256 2.41 6.39 -22.44
CA LEU A 256 1.31 5.44 -22.22
C LEU A 256 0.26 5.98 -21.22
N LEU A 257 0.70 6.72 -20.19
CA LEU A 257 -0.16 7.27 -19.14
C LEU A 257 -0.84 8.58 -19.58
N ALA A 258 -0.21 9.41 -20.40
CA ALA A 258 -0.67 10.75 -20.74
C ALA A 258 -2.14 10.87 -21.22
N PRO A 259 -2.68 9.94 -22.06
CA PRO A 259 -4.07 10.00 -22.50
C PRO A 259 -5.10 9.82 -21.37
N TYR A 260 -4.69 9.27 -20.22
CA TYR A 260 -5.56 8.94 -19.08
C TYR A 260 -5.41 9.90 -17.90
N ARG A 261 -4.54 10.92 -18.04
CA ARG A 261 -4.29 11.90 -17.00
C ARG A 261 -5.51 12.79 -16.80
N MET A 262 -5.92 12.95 -15.52
CA MET A 262 -6.97 13.90 -15.19
C MET A 262 -6.46 15.34 -15.43
N PRO A 263 -7.27 16.23 -16.02
CA PRO A 263 -6.93 17.64 -16.08
C PRO A 263 -6.81 18.20 -14.66
N ALA A 264 -5.77 19.01 -14.45
CA ALA A 264 -5.53 19.68 -13.17
C ALA A 264 -6.58 20.76 -12.89
#